data_40231d60619576ec73fb225ebe89a671
#
_entry.id   40231d60619576ec73fb225ebe89a671
#
_cell.length_a   1.000
_cell.length_b   1.000
_cell.length_c   1.000
_cell.angle_alpha   90.00
_cell.angle_beta   90.00
_cell.angle_gamma   90.00
#
_symmetry.space_group_name_H-M   'P 1'
#
loop_
_entity.id
_entity.type
_entity.pdbx_description
1 polymer ?
#
loop_
_entity_poly.entity_id
_entity_poly.type
_entity_poly.pdbx_seq_one_letter_code
_entity_poly.pdbx_strand_id
1 'polypeptide(L)'
;ESADFLKLLQEQTERMSQVTKTLLEMSELRTVPCNDCIELAPMIEEILADLSPVAEKKGVTLECDGTGTMVGSDTLIYRLIFNLTENAIRYNRPDGTVRVSVSQEGDDLVVRVADTGCGIPEKYKESIFQPFFRVDKSRSRENGGVGLGLSLVWEIADIHGGKVQAEESTEKGTVMTVTFPLNKEYKDD
;
A
#
# COMPACT_ATOMS: atom_id res chain seq x y z
N GLU A 1 -30.64 11.12 18.53
CA GLU A 1 -29.55 11.53 19.44
C GLU A 1 -28.87 10.34 20.14
N SER A 2 -29.59 9.45 20.84
CA SER A 2 -28.98 8.30 21.54
C SER A 2 -28.42 7.24 20.55
N ALA A 3 -29.16 6.94 19.49
CA ALA A 3 -28.74 5.98 18.46
C ALA A 3 -27.52 6.49 17.67
N ASP A 4 -27.47 7.76 17.36
CA ASP A 4 -26.35 8.38 16.65
C ASP A 4 -25.10 8.40 17.52
N PHE A 5 -25.26 8.64 18.82
CA PHE A 5 -24.17 8.58 19.79
C PHE A 5 -23.60 7.16 19.96
N LEU A 6 -24.45 6.15 20.03
CA LEU A 6 -24.04 4.75 20.10
C LEU A 6 -23.29 4.32 18.84
N LYS A 7 -23.79 4.72 17.66
CA LYS A 7 -23.11 4.46 16.38
C LYS A 7 -21.72 5.11 16.35
N LEU A 8 -21.62 6.35 16.79
CA LEU A 8 -20.33 7.06 16.86
C LEU A 8 -19.35 6.34 17.80
N LEU A 9 -19.81 5.89 18.98
CA LEU A 9 -18.98 5.12 19.91
C LEU A 9 -18.51 3.81 19.31
N GLN A 10 -19.38 3.09 18.58
CA GLN A 10 -19.02 1.85 17.92
C GLN A 10 -17.96 2.10 16.84
N GLU A 11 -18.15 3.11 15.99
CA GLU A 11 -17.17 3.50 14.97
C GLU A 11 -15.80 3.85 15.57
N GLN A 12 -15.77 4.57 16.70
CA GLN A 12 -14.52 4.91 17.38
C GLN A 12 -13.85 3.67 18.00
N THR A 13 -14.63 2.76 18.56
CA THR A 13 -14.12 1.51 19.16
C THR A 13 -13.52 0.61 18.09
N GLU A 14 -14.18 0.43 16.97
CA GLU A 14 -13.68 -0.33 15.82
C GLU A 14 -12.39 0.29 15.29
N ARG A 15 -12.33 1.62 15.18
CA ARG A 15 -11.13 2.34 14.77
C ARG A 15 -9.97 2.13 15.73
N MET A 16 -10.19 2.23 17.04
CA MET A 16 -9.16 1.99 18.06
C MET A 16 -8.66 0.54 18.00
N SER A 17 -9.56 -0.43 17.82
CA SER A 17 -9.21 -1.84 17.65
C SER A 17 -8.31 -2.05 16.42
N GLN A 18 -8.65 -1.42 15.29
CA GLN A 18 -7.84 -1.49 14.07
C GLN A 18 -6.45 -0.87 14.25
N VAL A 19 -6.36 0.28 14.93
CA VAL A 19 -5.08 0.94 15.26
C VAL A 19 -4.21 0.02 16.10
N THR A 20 -4.77 -0.54 17.18
CA THR A 20 -4.04 -1.43 18.11
C THR A 20 -3.53 -2.67 17.39
N LYS A 21 -4.38 -3.29 16.56
CA LYS A 21 -4.00 -4.46 15.75
C LYS A 21 -2.84 -4.13 14.82
N THR A 22 -2.91 -3.02 14.08
CA THR A 22 -1.85 -2.63 13.14
C THR A 22 -0.55 -2.30 13.85
N LEU A 23 -0.58 -1.65 15.02
CA LEU A 23 0.62 -1.37 15.83
C LEU A 23 1.28 -2.64 16.34
N LEU A 24 0.49 -3.64 16.80
CA LEU A 24 1.02 -4.94 17.19
C LEU A 24 1.67 -5.65 16.00
N GLU A 25 1.01 -5.67 14.86
CA GLU A 25 1.55 -6.23 13.62
C GLU A 25 2.85 -5.55 13.21
N MET A 26 2.93 -4.22 13.28
CA MET A 26 4.17 -3.47 12.99
C MET A 26 5.31 -3.82 13.93
N SER A 27 5.02 -4.09 15.21
CA SER A 27 6.04 -4.49 16.19
C SER A 27 6.65 -5.86 15.92
N GLU A 28 5.92 -6.75 15.25
CA GLU A 28 6.33 -8.12 14.95
C GLU A 28 6.93 -8.30 13.55
N LEU A 29 6.83 -7.29 12.67
CA LEU A 29 7.25 -7.39 11.27
C LEU A 29 8.71 -7.83 11.10
N ARG A 30 9.61 -7.33 11.95
CA ARG A 30 11.06 -7.62 11.85
C ARG A 30 11.42 -9.05 12.29
N THR A 31 10.48 -9.78 12.88
CA THR A 31 10.68 -11.19 13.27
C THR A 31 10.24 -12.18 12.20
N VAL A 32 9.57 -11.70 11.14
CA VAL A 32 9.07 -12.54 10.05
C VAL A 32 10.24 -12.95 9.14
N PRO A 33 10.41 -14.27 8.84
CA PRO A 33 11.41 -14.73 7.90
C PRO A 33 11.19 -14.15 6.49
N CYS A 34 12.29 -13.78 5.82
CA CYS A 34 12.28 -13.19 4.47
C CYS A 34 13.08 -14.05 3.49
N ASN A 35 12.79 -15.33 3.41
CA ASN A 35 13.52 -16.33 2.63
C ASN A 35 12.67 -17.09 1.60
N ASP A 36 11.44 -16.61 1.35
CA ASP A 36 10.58 -17.17 0.32
C ASP A 36 11.02 -16.69 -1.08
N CYS A 37 10.94 -17.59 -2.07
CA CYS A 37 11.08 -17.23 -3.47
C CYS A 37 9.69 -16.77 -3.98
N ILE A 38 9.56 -15.51 -4.33
CA ILE A 38 8.29 -14.86 -4.64
C ILE A 38 8.22 -14.53 -6.13
N GLU A 39 7.24 -15.09 -6.84
CA GLU A 39 6.87 -14.68 -8.18
C GLU A 39 5.82 -13.57 -8.10
N LEU A 40 6.18 -12.35 -8.53
CA LEU A 40 5.30 -11.19 -8.32
C LEU A 40 4.08 -11.16 -9.25
N ALA A 41 4.18 -11.68 -10.47
CA ALA A 41 3.04 -11.63 -11.40
C ALA A 41 1.82 -12.41 -10.86
N PRO A 42 1.92 -13.69 -10.44
CA PRO A 42 0.79 -14.40 -9.84
C PRO A 42 0.26 -13.73 -8.56
N MET A 43 1.15 -13.20 -7.73
CA MET A 43 0.77 -12.51 -6.49
C MET A 43 -0.05 -11.25 -6.80
N ILE A 44 0.36 -10.45 -7.78
CA ILE A 44 -0.37 -9.25 -8.19
C ILE A 44 -1.74 -9.61 -8.77
N GLU A 45 -1.83 -10.65 -9.60
CA GLU A 45 -3.11 -11.14 -10.11
C GLU A 45 -4.08 -11.52 -8.98
N GLU A 46 -3.59 -12.21 -7.96
CA GLU A 46 -4.36 -12.55 -6.76
C GLU A 46 -4.83 -11.29 -6.01
N ILE A 47 -3.94 -10.32 -5.78
CA ILE A 47 -4.27 -9.04 -5.14
C ILE A 47 -5.35 -8.29 -5.92
N LEU A 48 -5.23 -8.21 -7.25
CA LEU A 48 -6.23 -7.54 -8.08
C LEU A 48 -7.58 -8.26 -8.04
N ALA A 49 -7.58 -9.59 -8.01
CA ALA A 49 -8.79 -10.38 -7.82
C ALA A 49 -9.46 -10.10 -6.47
N ASP A 50 -8.69 -10.04 -5.39
CA ASP A 50 -9.18 -9.74 -4.04
C ASP A 50 -9.74 -8.32 -3.92
N LEU A 51 -9.17 -7.36 -4.64
CA LEU A 51 -9.59 -5.95 -4.63
C LEU A 51 -10.66 -5.62 -5.69
N SER A 52 -10.96 -6.53 -6.60
CA SER A 52 -11.95 -6.33 -7.68
C SER A 52 -13.31 -5.85 -7.17
N PRO A 53 -13.92 -6.42 -6.11
CA PRO A 53 -15.20 -5.93 -5.60
C PRO A 53 -15.18 -4.48 -5.13
N VAL A 54 -14.07 -4.04 -4.54
CA VAL A 54 -13.89 -2.66 -4.06
C VAL A 54 -13.70 -1.71 -5.24
N ALA A 55 -12.92 -2.13 -6.24
CA ALA A 55 -12.69 -1.37 -7.46
C ALA A 55 -13.98 -1.20 -8.28
N GLU A 56 -14.74 -2.27 -8.48
CA GLU A 56 -16.03 -2.24 -9.19
C GLU A 56 -17.03 -1.29 -8.53
N LYS A 57 -17.16 -1.37 -7.20
CA LYS A 57 -18.04 -0.47 -6.44
C LYS A 57 -17.67 1.00 -6.65
N LYS A 58 -16.40 1.29 -6.90
CA LYS A 58 -15.89 2.64 -7.10
C LYS A 58 -15.80 3.04 -8.58
N GLY A 59 -16.05 2.13 -9.50
CA GLY A 59 -15.91 2.34 -10.94
C GLY A 59 -14.45 2.50 -11.38
N VAL A 60 -13.52 1.76 -10.77
CA VAL A 60 -12.09 1.80 -11.06
C VAL A 60 -11.68 0.54 -11.81
N THR A 61 -10.96 0.72 -12.91
CA THR A 61 -10.38 -0.38 -13.69
C THR A 61 -9.03 -0.78 -13.11
N LEU A 62 -8.80 -2.09 -12.95
CA LEU A 62 -7.53 -2.65 -12.48
C LEU A 62 -6.77 -3.29 -13.63
N GLU A 63 -5.47 -2.97 -13.75
CA GLU A 63 -4.58 -3.51 -14.76
C GLU A 63 -3.26 -3.96 -14.11
N CYS A 64 -2.63 -5.00 -14.67
CA CYS A 64 -1.27 -5.39 -14.29
C CYS A 64 -0.45 -5.74 -15.52
N ASP A 65 0.86 -5.53 -15.43
CA ASP A 65 1.82 -5.95 -16.44
C ASP A 65 3.21 -6.23 -15.83
N GLY A 66 4.04 -6.90 -16.63
CA GLY A 66 5.38 -7.24 -16.22
C GLY A 66 5.47 -8.46 -15.32
N THR A 67 6.70 -8.86 -15.04
CA THR A 67 7.00 -10.01 -14.18
C THR A 67 8.33 -9.82 -13.49
N GLY A 68 8.53 -10.52 -12.39
CA GLY A 68 9.78 -10.52 -11.64
C GLY A 68 9.72 -11.46 -10.46
N THR A 69 10.90 -11.86 -10.00
CA THR A 69 11.06 -12.77 -8.87
C THR A 69 11.99 -12.12 -7.85
N MET A 70 11.68 -12.26 -6.60
CA MET A 70 12.50 -11.79 -5.49
C MET A 70 12.52 -12.78 -4.33
N VAL A 71 13.49 -12.61 -3.44
CA VAL A 71 13.53 -13.31 -2.16
C VAL A 71 13.04 -12.36 -1.07
N GLY A 72 12.10 -12.82 -0.26
CA GLY A 72 11.50 -12.02 0.79
C GLY A 72 10.48 -12.79 1.60
N SER A 73 9.63 -12.09 2.34
CA SER A 73 8.47 -12.67 2.99
C SER A 73 7.26 -12.55 2.06
N ASP A 74 6.72 -13.69 1.64
CA ASP A 74 5.53 -13.75 0.79
C ASP A 74 4.37 -12.96 1.39
N THR A 75 4.08 -13.18 2.65
CA THR A 75 3.00 -12.49 3.39
C THR A 75 3.20 -10.97 3.46
N LEU A 76 4.43 -10.52 3.73
CA LEU A 76 4.71 -9.09 3.86
C LEU A 76 4.71 -8.38 2.50
N ILE A 77 5.26 -8.99 1.46
CA ILE A 77 5.25 -8.41 0.11
C ILE A 77 3.83 -8.35 -0.44
N TYR A 78 3.02 -9.39 -0.24
CA TYR A 78 1.58 -9.35 -0.55
C TYR A 78 0.91 -8.14 0.11
N ARG A 79 1.15 -7.97 1.41
CA ARG A 79 0.56 -6.90 2.20
C ARG A 79 0.99 -5.50 1.74
N LEU A 80 2.26 -5.34 1.35
CA LEU A 80 2.78 -4.09 0.81
C LEU A 80 2.06 -3.72 -0.48
N ILE A 81 2.01 -4.62 -1.45
CA ILE A 81 1.37 -4.37 -2.75
C ILE A 81 -0.14 -4.18 -2.60
N PHE A 82 -0.78 -4.98 -1.74
CA PHE A 82 -2.20 -4.84 -1.43
C PHE A 82 -2.52 -3.44 -0.88
N ASN A 83 -1.77 -2.95 0.11
CA ASN A 83 -1.99 -1.62 0.70
C ASN A 83 -1.79 -0.49 -0.31
N LEU A 84 -0.78 -0.56 -1.16
CA LEU A 84 -0.57 0.42 -2.22
C LEU A 84 -1.73 0.43 -3.23
N THR A 85 -2.16 -0.74 -3.65
CA THR A 85 -3.25 -0.90 -4.63
C THR A 85 -4.59 -0.48 -4.04
N GLU A 86 -4.88 -0.87 -2.80
CA GLU A 86 -6.09 -0.43 -2.10
C GLU A 86 -6.15 1.09 -1.95
N ASN A 87 -5.03 1.74 -1.58
CA ASN A 87 -4.94 3.20 -1.54
C ASN A 87 -5.18 3.83 -2.90
N ALA A 88 -4.60 3.27 -3.96
CA ALA A 88 -4.77 3.76 -5.33
C ALA A 88 -6.25 3.67 -5.80
N ILE A 89 -6.98 2.66 -5.36
CA ILE A 89 -8.43 2.54 -5.60
C ILE A 89 -9.19 3.57 -4.75
N ARG A 90 -8.87 3.65 -3.46
CA ARG A 90 -9.57 4.50 -2.48
C ARG A 90 -9.54 5.97 -2.86
N TYR A 91 -8.41 6.47 -3.30
CA TYR A 91 -8.19 7.87 -3.66
C TYR A 91 -8.34 8.16 -5.15
N ASN A 92 -8.83 7.18 -5.91
CA ASN A 92 -9.15 7.34 -7.32
C ASN A 92 -10.48 8.07 -7.53
N ARG A 93 -10.70 8.48 -8.76
CA ARG A 93 -11.97 9.03 -9.25
C ARG A 93 -12.80 7.93 -9.91
N PRO A 94 -14.13 8.10 -10.05
CA PRO A 94 -14.94 7.24 -10.90
C PRO A 94 -14.38 7.20 -12.33
N ASP A 95 -14.48 6.04 -12.98
CA ASP A 95 -13.91 5.77 -14.32
C ASP A 95 -12.37 5.93 -14.39
N GLY A 96 -11.71 5.89 -13.25
CA GLY A 96 -10.25 5.89 -13.16
C GLY A 96 -9.64 4.51 -13.35
N THR A 97 -8.31 4.48 -13.38
CA THR A 97 -7.52 3.27 -13.55
C THR A 97 -6.48 3.15 -12.46
N VAL A 98 -6.20 1.94 -12.03
CA VAL A 98 -5.03 1.55 -11.24
C VAL A 98 -4.25 0.51 -12.03
N ARG A 99 -2.96 0.79 -12.28
CA ARG A 99 -2.05 -0.14 -12.94
C ARG A 99 -0.92 -0.52 -11.99
N VAL A 100 -0.73 -1.82 -11.81
CA VAL A 100 0.39 -2.40 -11.08
C VAL A 100 1.37 -3.00 -12.08
N SER A 101 2.60 -2.51 -12.11
CA SER A 101 3.63 -2.98 -13.04
C SER A 101 4.88 -3.44 -12.30
N VAL A 102 5.55 -4.47 -12.86
CA VAL A 102 6.81 -5.01 -12.35
C VAL A 102 7.85 -4.97 -13.46
N SER A 103 9.02 -4.42 -13.16
CA SER A 103 10.16 -4.40 -14.06
C SER A 103 11.47 -4.64 -13.30
N GLN A 104 12.45 -5.18 -14.00
CA GLN A 104 13.82 -5.22 -13.51
C GLN A 104 14.59 -4.04 -14.10
N GLU A 105 15.18 -3.22 -13.26
CA GLU A 105 15.97 -2.04 -13.63
C GLU A 105 17.38 -2.17 -13.05
N GLY A 106 18.32 -2.68 -13.85
CA GLY A 106 19.66 -3.02 -13.38
C GLY A 106 19.63 -4.15 -12.36
N ASP A 107 20.15 -3.90 -11.17
CA ASP A 107 20.18 -4.84 -10.06
C ASP A 107 18.96 -4.71 -9.13
N ASP A 108 17.97 -3.93 -9.50
CA ASP A 108 16.77 -3.69 -8.72
C ASP A 108 15.52 -4.27 -9.38
N LEU A 109 14.62 -4.79 -8.57
CA LEU A 109 13.26 -5.10 -8.94
C LEU A 109 12.36 -3.93 -8.53
N VAL A 110 11.61 -3.41 -9.48
CA VAL A 110 10.79 -2.22 -9.29
C VAL A 110 9.32 -2.55 -9.47
N VAL A 111 8.54 -2.26 -8.45
CA VAL A 111 7.07 -2.36 -8.48
C VAL A 111 6.49 -0.96 -8.49
N ARG A 112 5.66 -0.64 -9.48
CA ARG A 112 4.96 0.64 -9.59
C ARG A 112 3.46 0.43 -9.49
N VAL A 113 2.82 1.24 -8.67
CA VAL A 113 1.36 1.34 -8.58
C VAL A 113 0.98 2.74 -9.03
N ALA A 114 0.43 2.83 -10.22
CA ALA A 114 0.00 4.09 -10.84
C ALA A 114 -1.51 4.21 -10.78
N ASP A 115 -2.01 5.35 -10.30
CA ASP A 115 -3.42 5.68 -10.29
C ASP A 115 -3.72 6.98 -11.03
N THR A 116 -4.97 7.14 -11.42
CA THR A 116 -5.51 8.36 -12.05
C THR A 116 -6.33 9.20 -11.08
N GLY A 117 -5.99 9.14 -9.79
CA GLY A 117 -6.72 9.79 -8.70
C GLY A 117 -6.39 11.27 -8.52
N CYS A 118 -6.59 11.74 -7.29
CA CYS A 118 -6.45 13.17 -6.96
C CYS A 118 -5.00 13.66 -6.81
N GLY A 119 -4.02 12.76 -6.82
CA GLY A 119 -2.63 13.10 -6.57
C GLY A 119 -2.32 13.43 -5.10
N ILE A 120 -1.04 13.67 -4.84
CA ILE A 120 -0.51 14.02 -3.51
C ILE A 120 0.20 15.36 -3.67
N PRO A 121 -0.15 16.41 -2.89
CA PRO A 121 0.58 17.67 -2.90
C PRO A 121 2.08 17.45 -2.59
N GLU A 122 2.95 18.13 -3.32
CA GLU A 122 4.41 17.97 -3.23
C GLU A 122 4.92 18.05 -1.78
N LYS A 123 4.41 19.00 -1.02
CA LYS A 123 4.77 19.22 0.40
C LYS A 123 4.48 18.02 1.32
N TYR A 124 3.67 17.05 0.87
CA TYR A 124 3.27 15.88 1.66
C TYR A 124 3.90 14.57 1.20
N LYS A 125 4.62 14.53 0.09
CA LYS A 125 5.19 13.31 -0.48
C LYS A 125 6.06 12.50 0.48
N GLU A 126 6.81 13.16 1.36
CA GLU A 126 7.58 12.49 2.41
C GLU A 126 6.73 12.14 3.64
N SER A 127 5.80 13.02 3.99
CA SER A 127 5.00 12.89 5.20
C SER A 127 3.95 11.78 5.13
N ILE A 128 3.53 11.37 3.92
CA ILE A 128 2.50 10.32 3.74
C ILE A 128 2.90 8.96 4.31
N PHE A 129 4.19 8.70 4.49
CA PHE A 129 4.71 7.46 5.08
C PHE A 129 4.79 7.49 6.61
N GLN A 130 4.54 8.64 7.23
CA GLN A 130 4.52 8.75 8.69
C GLN A 130 3.25 8.11 9.26
N PRO A 131 3.34 7.41 10.41
CA PRO A 131 2.18 6.86 11.09
C PRO A 131 1.13 7.94 11.36
N PHE A 132 -0.15 7.62 11.12
CA PHE A 132 -1.31 8.48 11.32
C PHE A 132 -1.36 9.76 10.47
N PHE A 133 -0.40 9.97 9.56
CA PHE A 133 -0.44 11.11 8.66
C PHE A 133 -1.60 10.99 7.65
N ARG A 134 -2.25 12.10 7.37
CA ARG A 134 -3.34 12.22 6.40
C ARG A 134 -3.33 13.60 5.78
N VAL A 135 -3.42 13.66 4.46
CA VAL A 135 -3.45 14.93 3.70
C VAL A 135 -4.67 15.78 4.06
N ASP A 136 -5.82 15.15 4.25
CA ASP A 136 -7.08 15.81 4.58
C ASP A 136 -7.83 15.05 5.67
N LYS A 137 -7.98 15.70 6.83
CA LYS A 137 -8.68 15.12 8.00
C LYS A 137 -10.21 15.12 7.85
N SER A 138 -10.76 15.96 6.98
CA SER A 138 -12.20 16.14 6.81
C SER A 138 -12.83 15.13 5.84
N ARG A 139 -12.18 14.86 4.70
CA ARG A 139 -12.59 13.82 3.73
C ARG A 139 -12.41 12.40 4.22
N SER A 140 -11.71 12.24 5.30
CA SER A 140 -11.30 10.95 5.82
C SER A 140 -12.38 10.19 6.61
N ARG A 141 -13.46 10.83 7.02
CA ARG A 141 -14.59 10.16 7.67
C ARG A 141 -15.37 9.29 6.68
N GLU A 142 -15.43 9.68 5.42
CA GLU A 142 -16.11 8.91 4.36
C GLU A 142 -15.28 7.72 3.86
N ASN A 143 -13.94 7.81 3.90
CA ASN A 143 -13.02 6.81 3.36
C ASN A 143 -12.40 5.86 4.40
N GLY A 144 -12.72 5.97 5.70
CA GLY A 144 -12.47 4.96 6.73
C GLY A 144 -11.01 4.59 7.07
N GLY A 145 -10.00 5.21 6.45
CA GLY A 145 -8.59 4.85 6.66
C GLY A 145 -7.99 5.46 7.93
N VAL A 146 -7.12 4.72 8.62
CA VAL A 146 -6.49 5.14 9.89
C VAL A 146 -5.18 5.90 9.70
N GLY A 147 -4.60 5.89 8.49
CA GLY A 147 -3.31 6.53 8.20
C GLY A 147 -2.10 5.66 8.56
N LEU A 148 -2.27 4.35 8.64
CA LEU A 148 -1.20 3.38 8.95
C LEU A 148 -0.76 2.54 7.73
N GLY A 149 -1.54 2.53 6.65
CA GLY A 149 -1.26 1.69 5.47
C GLY A 149 0.08 2.01 4.81
N LEU A 150 0.39 3.27 4.57
CA LEU A 150 1.65 3.68 3.94
C LEU A 150 2.85 3.60 4.90
N SER A 151 2.69 3.79 6.20
CA SER A 151 3.75 3.55 7.17
C SER A 151 4.12 2.07 7.25
N LEU A 152 3.14 1.18 7.14
CA LEU A 152 3.35 -0.26 7.03
C LEU A 152 4.10 -0.62 5.73
N VAL A 153 3.72 -0.03 4.61
CA VAL A 153 4.41 -0.19 3.32
C VAL A 153 5.89 0.21 3.43
N TRP A 154 6.15 1.36 4.06
CA TRP A 154 7.52 1.83 4.28
C TRP A 154 8.33 0.85 5.12
N GLU A 155 7.77 0.37 6.25
CA GLU A 155 8.44 -0.58 7.14
C GLU A 155 8.72 -1.92 6.45
N ILE A 156 7.78 -2.46 5.68
CA ILE A 156 7.98 -3.69 4.92
C ILE A 156 9.06 -3.52 3.85
N ALA A 157 9.06 -2.39 3.13
CA ALA A 157 10.11 -2.10 2.15
C ALA A 157 11.49 -2.03 2.81
N ASP A 158 11.61 -1.37 3.96
CA ASP A 158 12.85 -1.25 4.71
C ASP A 158 13.38 -2.61 5.20
N ILE A 159 12.50 -3.48 5.74
CA ILE A 159 12.83 -4.86 6.14
C ILE A 159 13.44 -5.65 4.97
N HIS A 160 12.94 -5.46 3.75
CA HIS A 160 13.45 -6.09 2.54
C HIS A 160 14.63 -5.32 1.91
N GLY A 161 15.13 -4.24 2.59
CA GLY A 161 16.22 -3.37 2.13
C GLY A 161 15.88 -2.56 0.89
N GLY A 162 14.59 -2.45 0.61
CA GLY A 162 14.05 -1.64 -0.46
C GLY A 162 13.72 -0.23 -0.03
N LYS A 163 13.13 0.52 -0.95
CA LYS A 163 12.66 1.88 -0.73
C LYS A 163 11.29 2.06 -1.36
N VAL A 164 10.48 2.92 -0.76
CA VAL A 164 9.19 3.35 -1.32
C VAL A 164 9.16 4.87 -1.43
N GLN A 165 8.61 5.36 -2.54
CA GLN A 165 8.46 6.80 -2.78
C GLN A 165 7.28 7.09 -3.69
N ALA A 166 6.74 8.30 -3.60
CA ALA A 166 5.85 8.86 -4.60
C ALA A 166 6.71 9.50 -5.70
N GLU A 167 6.92 8.78 -6.81
CA GLU A 167 7.81 9.20 -7.91
C GLU A 167 7.20 10.34 -8.70
N GLU A 168 5.96 10.16 -9.13
CA GLU A 168 5.15 11.20 -9.75
C GLU A 168 3.85 11.39 -8.97
N SER A 169 3.44 12.64 -8.80
CA SER A 169 2.12 12.94 -8.27
C SER A 169 1.66 14.30 -8.80
N THR A 170 0.55 14.26 -9.51
CA THR A 170 -0.07 15.42 -10.14
C THR A 170 -1.56 15.44 -9.87
N GLU A 171 -2.26 16.46 -10.30
CA GLU A 171 -3.73 16.50 -10.27
C GLU A 171 -4.39 15.38 -11.12
N LYS A 172 -3.59 14.64 -11.92
CA LYS A 172 -4.05 13.54 -12.77
C LYS A 172 -3.75 12.16 -12.19
N GLY A 173 -3.14 12.09 -11.02
CA GLY A 173 -2.85 10.83 -10.34
C GLY A 173 -1.50 10.77 -9.65
N THR A 174 -1.16 9.58 -9.14
CA THR A 174 0.06 9.29 -8.40
C THR A 174 0.71 8.03 -8.94
N VAL A 175 2.04 8.00 -8.98
CA VAL A 175 2.85 6.80 -9.17
C VAL A 175 3.63 6.53 -7.89
N MET A 176 3.26 5.46 -7.20
CA MET A 176 4.01 4.94 -6.05
C MET A 176 4.99 3.88 -6.54
N THR A 177 6.26 4.06 -6.24
CA THR A 177 7.35 3.18 -6.67
C THR A 177 7.99 2.51 -5.47
N VAL A 178 8.11 1.19 -5.51
CA VAL A 178 8.88 0.39 -4.56
C VAL A 178 10.03 -0.28 -5.30
N THR A 179 11.23 -0.11 -4.78
CA THR A 179 12.46 -0.67 -5.34
C THR A 179 13.05 -1.68 -4.37
N PHE A 180 13.30 -2.91 -4.82
CA PHE A 180 13.95 -3.96 -4.05
C PHE A 180 15.27 -4.35 -4.69
N PRO A 181 16.40 -4.35 -3.97
CA PRO A 181 17.68 -4.83 -4.48
C PRO A 181 17.63 -6.36 -4.67
N LEU A 182 18.00 -6.84 -5.87
CA LEU A 182 18.05 -8.27 -6.19
C LEU A 182 19.32 -8.95 -5.67
N ASN A 183 20.42 -8.19 -5.54
CA ASN A 183 21.73 -8.69 -5.10
C ASN A 183 21.93 -8.40 -3.61
N LYS A 184 21.09 -8.95 -2.74
CA LYS A 184 21.43 -9.02 -1.32
C LYS A 184 22.20 -10.32 -1.06
N GLU A 185 23.51 -10.20 -0.89
CA GLU A 185 24.21 -11.13 0.00
C GLU A 185 23.61 -10.89 1.40
N TYR A 186 22.86 -11.85 1.88
CA TYR A 186 22.46 -11.90 3.29
C TYR A 186 23.76 -11.94 4.09
N LYS A 187 24.11 -10.85 4.76
CA LYS A 187 25.08 -10.92 5.85
C LYS A 187 24.34 -11.59 6.99
N ASP A 188 24.66 -12.85 7.20
CA ASP A 188 24.43 -13.54 8.47
C ASP A 188 25.23 -12.81 9.54
N ASP A 189 24.53 -12.10 10.44
CA ASP A 189 25.06 -11.66 11.74
C ASP A 189 24.43 -12.53 12.84
#